data_58e89299bc1f7419074f53da80dd40a0
#
_entry.id   58e89299bc1f7419074f53da80dd40a0
#
_cell.length_a   1.000
_cell.length_b   1.000
_cell.length_c   1.000
_cell.angle_alpha   90.00
_cell.angle_beta   90.00
_cell.angle_gamma   90.00
#
_symmetry.space_group_name_H-M   'P 1'
#
loop_
_entity.id
_entity.type
_entity.pdbx_description
1 polymer ?
#
loop_
_entity_poly.entity_id
_entity_poly.type
_entity_poly.pdbx_seq_one_letter_code
_entity_poly.pdbx_strand_id
1 'polypeptide(L)'
;MQEKNHSKKSYSENSLEDESKSLLEWDSLKMHLSTFASTEMGKKAILSFEIPSEYDVSKRLLKETVEITELENNLDKSISFSGVCDITRNIEICSKGGVILSSDLLEIAKTISAARNLKKIFLDFEQRPFISSFTNNLVDHKNIETILKNGIESNGRISDNASSELSILRKELLSKKLERKILVDKFIQKNLSFLQDTTIGDRYGRPVLAVKVNYVDKFKGIIHDSSSSGNTVYF
;
A
#
# COMPACT_ATOMS: atom_id res chain seq x y z
N MET A 1 63.30 35.50 25.71
CA MET A 1 62.90 34.09 25.81
C MET A 1 61.42 34.02 25.59
N GLN A 2 60.99 33.69 24.38
CA GLN A 2 59.59 33.51 24.00
C GLN A 2 59.35 32.00 23.86
N GLU A 3 58.56 31.44 24.79
CA GLU A 3 58.11 30.06 24.71
C GLU A 3 57.01 29.95 23.64
N LYS A 4 57.33 29.18 22.59
CA LYS A 4 56.32 28.77 21.59
C LYS A 4 55.45 27.71 22.20
N ASN A 5 54.22 28.07 22.56
CA ASN A 5 53.13 27.16 22.86
C ASN A 5 52.71 26.44 21.60
N HIS A 6 53.14 25.20 21.42
CA HIS A 6 52.59 24.27 20.43
C HIS A 6 51.27 23.76 20.96
N SER A 7 50.15 24.34 20.52
CA SER A 7 48.84 23.77 20.75
C SER A 7 48.78 22.44 19.95
N LYS A 8 48.84 21.32 20.65
CA LYS A 8 48.45 20.01 20.11
C LYS A 8 46.97 20.08 19.79
N LYS A 9 46.62 20.19 18.50
CA LYS A 9 45.27 19.90 18.01
C LYS A 9 44.99 18.44 18.38
N SER A 10 44.11 18.18 19.33
CA SER A 10 43.49 16.87 19.53
C SER A 10 42.62 16.60 18.32
N TYR A 11 43.11 15.83 17.35
CA TYR A 11 42.26 15.24 16.32
C TYR A 11 41.31 14.33 17.07
N SER A 12 39.99 14.59 17.00
CA SER A 12 39.00 13.70 17.56
C SER A 12 39.04 12.39 16.77
N GLU A 13 38.90 11.24 17.44
CA GLU A 13 38.85 9.92 16.77
C GLU A 13 37.85 9.91 15.62
N ASN A 14 36.73 10.63 15.74
CA ASN A 14 35.73 10.81 14.69
C ASN A 14 36.30 11.43 13.41
N SER A 15 37.32 12.29 13.46
CA SER A 15 37.88 12.92 12.26
C SER A 15 38.72 11.97 11.42
N LEU A 16 39.39 11.00 12.04
CA LEU A 16 40.19 9.97 11.34
C LEU A 16 39.30 8.91 10.69
N GLU A 17 38.21 8.56 11.34
CA GLU A 17 37.22 7.64 10.79
C GLU A 17 36.51 8.24 9.59
N ASP A 18 36.06 9.49 9.67
CA ASP A 18 35.41 10.19 8.56
C ASP A 18 36.36 10.41 7.37
N GLU A 19 37.63 10.73 7.62
CA GLU A 19 38.66 10.84 6.59
C GLU A 19 38.90 9.47 5.91
N SER A 20 39.00 8.40 6.69
CA SER A 20 39.15 7.04 6.17
C SER A 20 37.97 6.60 5.32
N LYS A 21 36.73 6.86 5.77
CA LYS A 21 35.51 6.59 5.01
C LYS A 21 35.49 7.37 3.67
N SER A 22 35.92 8.63 3.71
CA SER A 22 36.01 9.47 2.50
C SER A 22 37.04 8.94 1.51
N LEU A 23 38.23 8.59 1.99
CA LEU A 23 39.30 8.04 1.14
C LEU A 23 38.96 6.67 0.51
N LEU A 24 38.16 5.87 1.22
CA LEU A 24 37.63 4.57 0.77
C LEU A 24 36.38 4.69 -0.08
N GLU A 25 35.90 5.91 -0.35
CA GLU A 25 34.64 6.15 -1.09
C GLU A 25 33.45 5.36 -0.52
N TRP A 26 33.36 5.28 0.83
CA TRP A 26 32.38 4.44 1.53
C TRP A 26 30.95 4.73 1.12
N ASP A 27 30.56 5.99 0.97
CA ASP A 27 29.22 6.37 0.55
C ASP A 27 28.90 5.96 -0.89
N SER A 28 29.89 6.06 -1.79
CA SER A 28 29.75 5.57 -3.16
C SER A 28 29.55 4.06 -3.21
N LEU A 29 30.28 3.33 -2.36
CA LEU A 29 30.12 1.87 -2.23
C LEU A 29 28.73 1.50 -1.69
N LYS A 30 28.24 2.17 -0.62
CA LYS A 30 26.87 1.97 -0.10
C LYS A 30 25.82 2.27 -1.18
N MET A 31 25.98 3.37 -1.92
CA MET A 31 25.07 3.74 -2.99
C MET A 31 25.04 2.66 -4.07
N HIS A 32 26.19 2.19 -4.53
CA HIS A 32 26.27 1.11 -5.50
C HIS A 32 25.63 -0.18 -4.96
N LEU A 33 25.96 -0.59 -3.73
CA LEU A 33 25.40 -1.78 -3.10
C LEU A 33 23.88 -1.69 -2.97
N SER A 34 23.34 -0.50 -2.68
CA SER A 34 21.88 -0.28 -2.55
C SER A 34 21.11 -0.57 -3.84
N THR A 35 21.77 -0.52 -5.00
CA THR A 35 21.12 -0.84 -6.29
C THR A 35 20.80 -2.33 -6.44
N PHE A 36 21.45 -3.20 -5.68
CA PHE A 36 21.19 -4.64 -5.65
C PHE A 36 20.10 -5.04 -4.65
N ALA A 37 19.68 -4.12 -3.78
CA ALA A 37 18.65 -4.43 -2.80
C ALA A 37 17.27 -4.63 -3.46
N SER A 38 16.64 -5.75 -3.19
CA SER A 38 15.33 -6.10 -3.75
C SER A 38 14.15 -5.38 -3.07
N THR A 39 14.38 -4.72 -1.92
CA THR A 39 13.34 -4.03 -1.15
C THR A 39 13.76 -2.63 -0.76
N GLU A 40 12.81 -1.71 -0.61
CA GLU A 40 13.07 -0.35 -0.11
C GLU A 40 13.65 -0.35 1.31
N MET A 41 13.23 -1.30 2.16
CA MET A 41 13.78 -1.48 3.50
C MET A 41 15.26 -1.90 3.44
N GLY A 42 15.60 -2.82 2.53
CA GLY A 42 16.99 -3.23 2.29
C GLY A 42 17.85 -2.08 1.78
N LYS A 43 17.36 -1.25 0.85
CA LYS A 43 18.05 -0.04 0.40
C LYS A 43 18.34 0.92 1.54
N LYS A 44 17.32 1.21 2.36
CA LYS A 44 17.48 2.08 3.54
C LYS A 44 18.51 1.51 4.53
N ALA A 45 18.45 0.21 4.79
CA ALA A 45 19.40 -0.46 5.68
C ALA A 45 20.85 -0.36 5.18
N ILE A 46 21.08 -0.55 3.88
CA ILE A 46 22.42 -0.41 3.27
C ILE A 46 22.91 1.03 3.37
N LEU A 47 22.08 2.01 3.04
CA LEU A 47 22.47 3.43 3.06
C LEU A 47 22.77 3.93 4.48
N SER A 48 22.07 3.39 5.49
CA SER A 48 22.30 3.71 6.90
C SER A 48 23.32 2.80 7.60
N PHE A 49 23.91 1.86 6.88
CA PHE A 49 24.87 0.93 7.47
C PHE A 49 26.16 1.64 7.85
N GLU A 50 26.58 1.46 9.11
CA GLU A 50 27.86 1.91 9.64
C GLU A 50 28.78 0.72 9.90
N ILE A 51 30.07 0.92 9.70
CA ILE A 51 31.07 -0.13 9.96
C ILE A 51 31.15 -0.36 11.46
N PRO A 52 30.88 -1.59 11.96
CA PRO A 52 30.99 -1.86 13.38
C PRO A 52 32.42 -1.69 13.89
N SER A 53 32.59 -0.98 15.01
CA SER A 53 33.89 -0.82 15.67
C SER A 53 34.34 -2.08 16.39
N GLU A 54 33.40 -2.96 16.78
CA GLU A 54 33.68 -4.18 17.51
C GLU A 54 33.95 -5.37 16.60
N TYR A 55 35.07 -6.04 16.82
CA TYR A 55 35.48 -7.20 16.05
C TYR A 55 34.45 -8.35 16.03
N ASP A 56 33.86 -8.64 17.18
CA ASP A 56 32.88 -9.74 17.30
C ASP A 56 31.58 -9.45 16.53
N VAL A 57 31.15 -8.18 16.49
CA VAL A 57 29.99 -7.76 15.68
C VAL A 57 30.30 -7.91 14.19
N SER A 58 31.43 -7.41 13.73
CA SER A 58 31.87 -7.56 12.33
C SER A 58 31.98 -9.03 11.91
N LYS A 59 32.58 -9.85 12.76
CA LYS A 59 32.71 -11.30 12.53
C LYS A 59 31.36 -12.02 12.46
N ARG A 60 30.40 -11.61 13.28
CA ARG A 60 29.02 -12.16 13.24
C ARG A 60 28.34 -11.80 11.93
N LEU A 61 28.37 -10.52 11.51
CA LEU A 61 27.75 -10.06 10.26
C LEU A 61 28.34 -10.77 9.04
N LEU A 62 29.66 -11.00 9.02
CA LEU A 62 30.28 -11.79 7.97
C LEU A 62 29.78 -13.23 7.94
N LYS A 63 29.62 -13.88 9.10
CA LYS A 63 29.07 -15.25 9.17
C LYS A 63 27.60 -15.29 8.70
N GLU A 64 26.77 -14.32 9.09
CA GLU A 64 25.40 -14.17 8.59
C GLU A 64 25.38 -14.08 7.07
N THR A 65 26.27 -13.28 6.48
CA THR A 65 26.39 -13.12 5.03
C THR A 65 26.82 -14.42 4.36
N VAL A 66 27.79 -15.13 4.92
CA VAL A 66 28.25 -16.45 4.41
C VAL A 66 27.10 -17.47 4.42
N GLU A 67 26.35 -17.58 5.52
CA GLU A 67 25.21 -18.51 5.58
C GLU A 67 24.15 -18.23 4.52
N ILE A 68 23.80 -16.96 4.29
CA ILE A 68 22.84 -16.58 3.24
C ILE A 68 23.37 -16.90 1.85
N THR A 69 24.66 -16.61 1.59
CA THR A 69 25.27 -16.90 0.29
C THR A 69 25.32 -18.40 0.00
N GLU A 70 25.68 -19.20 1.00
CA GLU A 70 25.67 -20.65 0.86
C GLU A 70 24.26 -21.21 0.69
N LEU A 71 23.25 -20.62 1.37
CA LEU A 71 21.86 -20.99 1.20
C LEU A 71 21.42 -20.72 -0.25
N GLU A 72 21.68 -19.52 -0.76
CA GLU A 72 21.30 -19.14 -2.11
C GLU A 72 21.95 -20.00 -3.19
N ASN A 73 23.22 -20.37 -2.99
CA ASN A 73 23.94 -21.27 -3.90
C ASN A 73 23.38 -22.72 -3.88
N ASN A 74 22.72 -23.13 -2.82
CA ASN A 74 22.11 -24.47 -2.67
C ASN A 74 20.62 -24.50 -3.08
N LEU A 75 20.03 -23.36 -3.42
CA LEU A 75 18.65 -23.27 -3.90
C LEU A 75 18.59 -23.37 -5.42
N ASP A 76 17.63 -24.10 -5.96
CA ASP A 76 17.34 -24.14 -7.40
C ASP A 76 16.88 -22.79 -7.94
N LYS A 77 16.40 -21.91 -7.06
CA LYS A 77 15.90 -20.56 -7.38
C LYS A 77 16.40 -19.56 -6.36
N SER A 78 16.71 -18.34 -6.79
CA SER A 78 17.07 -17.25 -5.89
C SER A 78 15.95 -16.93 -4.88
N ILE A 79 16.34 -16.47 -3.69
CA ILE A 79 15.42 -16.05 -2.63
C ILE A 79 14.64 -14.82 -3.12
N SER A 80 13.31 -14.93 -3.15
CA SER A 80 12.44 -13.85 -3.60
C SER A 80 11.86 -13.07 -2.43
N PHE A 81 12.09 -11.76 -2.41
CA PHE A 81 11.46 -10.81 -1.49
C PHE A 81 10.24 -10.11 -2.10
N SER A 82 9.71 -10.65 -3.20
CA SER A 82 8.53 -10.08 -3.86
C SER A 82 7.33 -10.02 -2.91
N GLY A 83 6.68 -8.86 -2.85
CA GLY A 83 5.56 -8.61 -1.95
C GLY A 83 5.93 -8.08 -0.57
N VAL A 84 7.23 -7.97 -0.24
CA VAL A 84 7.68 -7.28 0.97
C VAL A 84 7.60 -5.77 0.76
N CYS A 85 6.74 -5.10 1.54
CA CYS A 85 6.56 -3.65 1.54
C CYS A 85 6.99 -3.08 2.90
N ASP A 86 7.39 -1.81 2.93
CA ASP A 86 7.65 -1.09 4.18
C ASP A 86 6.31 -0.67 4.82
N ILE A 87 5.82 -1.47 5.73
CA ILE A 87 4.54 -1.27 6.44
C ILE A 87 4.69 -0.58 7.79
N THR A 88 5.88 -0.12 8.16
CA THR A 88 6.20 0.47 9.47
C THR A 88 5.24 1.60 9.82
N ARG A 89 5.07 2.57 8.91
CA ARG A 89 4.16 3.70 9.10
C ARG A 89 2.70 3.24 9.30
N ASN A 90 2.26 2.26 8.53
CA ASN A 90 0.89 1.75 8.61
C ASN A 90 0.62 1.08 9.97
N ILE A 91 1.58 0.32 10.47
CA ILE A 91 1.51 -0.30 11.80
C ILE A 91 1.49 0.77 12.91
N GLU A 92 2.31 1.82 12.80
CA GLU A 92 2.31 2.93 13.76
C GLU A 92 0.97 3.67 13.81
N ILE A 93 0.35 3.92 12.64
CA ILE A 93 -0.99 4.54 12.58
C ILE A 93 -2.02 3.66 13.27
N CYS A 94 -2.03 2.35 12.95
CA CYS A 94 -2.95 1.39 13.57
C CYS A 94 -2.75 1.26 15.08
N SER A 95 -1.50 1.26 15.56
CA SER A 95 -1.19 1.16 16.99
C SER A 95 -1.73 2.34 17.81
N LYS A 96 -1.89 3.49 17.16
CA LYS A 96 -2.50 4.71 17.74
C LYS A 96 -4.02 4.79 17.52
N GLY A 97 -4.65 3.72 17.02
CA GLY A 97 -6.09 3.69 16.72
C GLY A 97 -6.49 4.46 15.46
N GLY A 98 -5.52 4.80 14.61
CA GLY A 98 -5.80 5.45 13.32
C GLY A 98 -6.36 4.50 12.28
N VAL A 99 -6.93 5.07 11.21
CA VAL A 99 -7.47 4.34 10.06
C VAL A 99 -6.51 4.46 8.88
N ILE A 100 -6.26 3.35 8.19
CA ILE A 100 -5.44 3.29 6.99
C ILE A 100 -6.29 2.92 5.77
N LEU A 101 -5.76 3.18 4.57
CA LEU A 101 -6.44 2.90 3.32
C LEU A 101 -6.48 1.38 3.03
N SER A 102 -7.45 0.96 2.23
CA SER A 102 -7.54 -0.44 1.79
C SER A 102 -6.33 -0.89 0.95
N SER A 103 -5.71 0.01 0.19
CA SER A 103 -4.43 -0.23 -0.49
C SER A 103 -3.31 -0.60 0.48
N ASP A 104 -3.21 0.11 1.59
CA ASP A 104 -2.19 -0.12 2.62
C ASP A 104 -2.42 -1.46 3.35
N LEU A 105 -3.69 -1.80 3.58
CA LEU A 105 -4.05 -3.12 4.11
C LEU A 105 -3.64 -4.27 3.16
N LEU A 106 -3.73 -4.05 1.83
CA LEU A 106 -3.23 -5.03 0.85
C LEU A 106 -1.71 -5.17 0.90
N GLU A 107 -0.96 -4.09 1.12
CA GLU A 107 0.49 -4.14 1.30
C GLU A 107 0.86 -4.93 2.56
N ILE A 108 0.13 -4.75 3.65
CA ILE A 108 0.29 -5.55 4.87
C ILE A 108 0.02 -7.04 4.56
N ALA A 109 -1.07 -7.37 3.86
CA ALA A 109 -1.38 -8.75 3.50
C ALA A 109 -0.32 -9.38 2.61
N LYS A 110 0.23 -8.63 1.63
CA LYS A 110 1.34 -9.07 0.77
C LYS A 110 2.60 -9.33 1.58
N THR A 111 2.94 -8.41 2.50
CA THR A 111 4.13 -8.54 3.35
C THR A 111 4.02 -9.75 4.30
N ILE A 112 2.86 -10.00 4.91
CA ILE A 112 2.62 -11.20 5.73
C ILE A 112 2.79 -12.47 4.89
N SER A 113 2.23 -12.48 3.66
CA SER A 113 2.35 -13.61 2.75
C SER A 113 3.80 -13.88 2.35
N ALA A 114 4.55 -12.82 2.02
CA ALA A 114 5.96 -12.91 1.67
C ALA A 114 6.81 -13.40 2.85
N ALA A 115 6.60 -12.86 4.05
CA ALA A 115 7.29 -13.30 5.26
C ALA A 115 7.05 -14.79 5.56
N ARG A 116 5.81 -15.28 5.40
CA ARG A 116 5.47 -16.69 5.57
C ARG A 116 6.14 -17.59 4.53
N ASN A 117 6.24 -17.11 3.27
CA ASN A 117 6.94 -17.87 2.23
C ASN A 117 8.44 -17.92 2.49
N LEU A 118 9.06 -16.82 2.90
CA LEU A 118 10.47 -16.76 3.31
C LEU A 118 10.72 -17.71 4.50
N LYS A 119 9.85 -17.70 5.50
CA LYS A 119 9.95 -18.61 6.65
C LYS A 119 9.97 -20.07 6.20
N LYS A 120 9.13 -20.48 5.25
CA LYS A 120 9.12 -21.85 4.73
C LYS A 120 10.45 -22.20 4.06
N ILE A 121 10.98 -21.32 3.21
CA ILE A 121 12.27 -21.55 2.53
C ILE A 121 13.38 -21.76 3.58
N PHE A 122 13.40 -20.94 4.63
CA PHE A 122 14.46 -21.01 5.64
C PHE A 122 14.32 -22.22 6.59
N LEU A 123 13.10 -22.68 6.89
CA LEU A 123 12.86 -23.84 7.75
C LEU A 123 13.36 -25.15 7.14
N ASP A 124 13.43 -25.26 5.81
CA ASP A 124 13.95 -26.44 5.13
C ASP A 124 15.49 -26.61 5.32
N PHE A 125 16.16 -25.63 5.97
CA PHE A 125 17.60 -25.59 6.17
C PHE A 125 17.98 -25.43 7.65
N GLU A 126 17.55 -26.37 8.50
CA GLU A 126 17.67 -26.33 9.97
C GLU A 126 19.08 -26.18 10.55
N GLN A 127 20.14 -26.45 9.78
CA GLN A 127 21.52 -26.47 10.29
C GLN A 127 22.24 -25.11 10.23
N ARG A 128 21.50 -23.98 10.14
CA ARG A 128 22.06 -22.65 9.95
C ARG A 128 21.67 -21.73 11.11
N PRO A 129 22.56 -21.55 12.11
CA PRO A 129 22.20 -20.89 13.38
C PRO A 129 21.78 -19.42 13.21
N PHE A 130 22.38 -18.66 12.28
CA PHE A 130 22.04 -17.26 12.10
C PHE A 130 20.71 -17.10 11.36
N ILE A 131 20.47 -17.85 10.27
CA ILE A 131 19.19 -17.85 9.55
C ILE A 131 18.06 -18.32 10.48
N SER A 132 18.30 -19.35 11.29
CA SER A 132 17.31 -19.84 12.26
C SER A 132 16.92 -18.79 13.29
N SER A 133 17.84 -17.90 13.69
CA SER A 133 17.54 -16.80 14.62
C SER A 133 16.57 -15.79 14.01
N PHE A 134 16.68 -15.50 12.71
CA PHE A 134 15.72 -14.61 12.00
C PHE A 134 14.36 -15.28 11.81
N THR A 135 14.34 -16.56 11.41
CA THR A 135 13.09 -17.29 11.17
C THR A 135 12.25 -17.51 12.41
N ASN A 136 12.88 -17.71 13.56
CA ASN A 136 12.18 -17.86 14.84
C ASN A 136 11.42 -16.59 15.23
N ASN A 137 11.88 -15.42 14.80
CA ASN A 137 11.21 -14.15 15.02
C ASN A 137 10.08 -13.86 14.03
N LEU A 138 9.95 -14.61 12.94
CA LEU A 138 8.86 -14.47 11.98
C LEU A 138 7.61 -15.19 12.49
N VAL A 139 6.68 -14.42 13.06
CA VAL A 139 5.39 -14.93 13.53
C VAL A 139 4.45 -15.16 12.34
N ASP A 140 3.67 -16.26 12.39
CA ASP A 140 2.66 -16.54 11.37
C ASP A 140 1.36 -15.81 11.68
N HIS A 141 1.06 -14.79 10.87
CA HIS A 141 -0.19 -14.01 10.93
C HIS A 141 -1.22 -14.43 9.87
N LYS A 142 -1.31 -15.73 9.56
CA LYS A 142 -2.20 -16.29 8.54
C LYS A 142 -3.65 -15.85 8.69
N ASN A 143 -4.16 -15.73 9.92
CA ASN A 143 -5.52 -15.27 10.16
C ASN A 143 -5.74 -13.85 9.64
N ILE A 144 -4.83 -12.93 9.94
CA ILE A 144 -4.88 -11.54 9.47
C ILE A 144 -4.78 -11.51 7.94
N GLU A 145 -3.83 -12.23 7.36
CA GLU A 145 -3.68 -12.36 5.91
C GLU A 145 -4.99 -12.80 5.24
N THR A 146 -5.63 -13.84 5.79
CA THR A 146 -6.88 -14.37 5.23
C THR A 146 -8.02 -13.35 5.31
N ILE A 147 -8.18 -12.67 6.45
CA ILE A 147 -9.20 -11.62 6.62
C ILE A 147 -8.98 -10.50 5.59
N LEU A 148 -7.76 -10.02 5.46
CA LEU A 148 -7.43 -8.92 4.55
C LEU A 148 -7.64 -9.33 3.08
N LYS A 149 -7.16 -10.50 2.68
CA LYS A 149 -7.33 -11.01 1.29
C LYS A 149 -8.78 -11.30 0.91
N ASN A 150 -9.59 -11.74 1.85
CA ASN A 150 -11.02 -11.97 1.61
C ASN A 150 -11.82 -10.67 1.64
N GLY A 151 -11.40 -9.72 2.47
CA GLY A 151 -12.09 -8.45 2.67
C GLY A 151 -11.78 -7.38 1.64
N ILE A 152 -10.68 -7.51 0.88
CA ILE A 152 -10.23 -6.46 -0.05
C ILE A 152 -9.89 -7.10 -1.41
N GLU A 153 -10.48 -6.55 -2.47
CA GLU A 153 -10.18 -6.93 -3.85
C GLU A 153 -8.80 -6.39 -4.31
N SER A 154 -8.21 -6.99 -5.34
CA SER A 154 -6.90 -6.59 -5.86
C SER A 154 -6.81 -5.13 -6.33
N ASN A 155 -7.95 -4.53 -6.70
CA ASN A 155 -8.08 -3.12 -7.07
C ASN A 155 -8.22 -2.17 -5.85
N GLY A 156 -8.14 -2.68 -4.63
CA GLY A 156 -8.30 -1.92 -3.39
C GLY A 156 -9.75 -1.68 -2.95
N ARG A 157 -10.75 -2.20 -3.69
CA ARG A 157 -12.15 -2.10 -3.27
C ARG A 157 -12.43 -3.09 -2.13
N ILE A 158 -13.24 -2.66 -1.17
CA ILE A 158 -13.74 -3.57 -0.13
C ILE A 158 -14.66 -4.61 -0.78
N SER A 159 -14.32 -5.88 -0.60
CA SER A 159 -15.06 -7.02 -1.13
C SER A 159 -16.45 -7.15 -0.49
N ASP A 160 -17.40 -7.74 -1.22
CA ASP A 160 -18.71 -8.10 -0.66
C ASP A 160 -18.58 -9.17 0.44
N ASN A 161 -17.46 -9.92 0.45
CA ASN A 161 -17.15 -10.92 1.48
C ASN A 161 -16.56 -10.31 2.76
N ALA A 162 -16.32 -9.00 2.81
CA ALA A 162 -15.77 -8.34 3.99
C ALA A 162 -16.73 -8.38 5.18
N SER A 163 -18.06 -8.31 4.93
CA SER A 163 -19.09 -8.54 5.92
C SER A 163 -20.39 -9.01 5.27
N SER A 164 -21.14 -9.86 5.97
CA SER A 164 -22.46 -10.32 5.53
C SER A 164 -23.45 -9.16 5.37
N GLU A 165 -23.39 -8.19 6.28
CA GLU A 165 -24.23 -6.99 6.24
C GLU A 165 -23.94 -6.14 5.00
N LEU A 166 -22.65 -5.89 4.67
CA LEU A 166 -22.25 -5.15 3.48
C LEU A 166 -22.75 -5.84 2.20
N SER A 167 -22.66 -7.17 2.13
CA SER A 167 -23.16 -7.95 1.00
C SER A 167 -24.68 -7.76 0.82
N ILE A 168 -25.46 -7.84 1.91
CA ILE A 168 -26.91 -7.63 1.90
C ILE A 168 -27.24 -6.20 1.43
N LEU A 169 -26.64 -5.19 2.06
CA LEU A 169 -26.90 -3.78 1.73
C LEU A 169 -26.57 -3.45 0.27
N ARG A 170 -25.49 -4.01 -0.26
CA ARG A 170 -25.12 -3.80 -1.68
C ARG A 170 -26.13 -4.45 -2.64
N LYS A 171 -26.63 -5.65 -2.30
CA LYS A 171 -27.68 -6.32 -3.09
C LYS A 171 -28.99 -5.53 -3.06
N GLU A 172 -29.38 -5.05 -1.88
CA GLU A 172 -30.57 -4.20 -1.75
C GLU A 172 -30.42 -2.89 -2.54
N LEU A 173 -29.26 -2.24 -2.44
CA LEU A 173 -28.99 -1.04 -3.19
C LEU A 173 -29.06 -1.26 -4.70
N LEU A 174 -28.52 -2.39 -5.19
CA LEU A 174 -28.59 -2.76 -6.60
C LEU A 174 -30.03 -3.01 -7.04
N SER A 175 -30.83 -3.74 -6.23
CA SER A 175 -32.25 -3.97 -6.47
C SER A 175 -33.02 -2.66 -6.56
N LYS A 176 -32.82 -1.74 -5.61
CA LYS A 176 -33.49 -0.43 -5.60
C LYS A 176 -33.09 0.45 -6.78
N LYS A 177 -31.84 0.41 -7.21
CA LYS A 177 -31.38 1.09 -8.42
C LYS A 177 -32.06 0.54 -9.67
N LEU A 178 -32.23 -0.77 -9.76
CA LEU A 178 -32.92 -1.42 -10.88
C LEU A 178 -34.42 -1.10 -10.89
N GLU A 179 -35.10 -1.19 -9.74
CA GLU A 179 -36.49 -0.79 -9.60
C GLU A 179 -36.71 0.66 -10.05
N ARG A 180 -35.85 1.57 -9.58
CA ARG A 180 -35.89 2.99 -9.99
C ARG A 180 -35.74 3.12 -11.50
N LYS A 181 -34.77 2.43 -12.12
CA LYS A 181 -34.57 2.48 -13.56
C LYS A 181 -35.83 2.03 -14.32
N ILE A 182 -36.42 0.91 -13.93
CA ILE A 182 -37.66 0.40 -14.55
C ILE A 182 -38.83 1.41 -14.42
N LEU A 183 -38.98 2.05 -13.27
CA LEU A 183 -40.00 3.08 -13.06
C LEU A 183 -39.79 4.29 -13.97
N VAL A 184 -38.55 4.77 -14.07
CA VAL A 184 -38.22 5.90 -14.95
C VAL A 184 -38.40 5.54 -16.41
N ASP A 185 -37.96 4.36 -16.83
CA ASP A 185 -38.14 3.90 -18.23
C ASP A 185 -39.65 3.79 -18.59
N LYS A 186 -40.47 3.25 -17.69
CA LYS A 186 -41.93 3.21 -17.86
C LYS A 186 -42.55 4.62 -17.95
N PHE A 187 -42.03 5.54 -17.14
CA PHE A 187 -42.49 6.93 -17.13
C PHE A 187 -42.12 7.62 -18.46
N ILE A 188 -40.90 7.44 -18.97
CA ILE A 188 -40.45 7.92 -20.27
C ILE A 188 -41.38 7.41 -21.38
N GLN A 189 -41.63 6.12 -21.42
CA GLN A 189 -42.47 5.49 -22.46
C GLN A 189 -43.90 6.09 -22.50
N LYS A 190 -44.46 6.40 -21.32
CA LYS A 190 -45.82 6.99 -21.23
C LYS A 190 -45.87 8.45 -21.63
N ASN A 191 -44.73 9.18 -21.60
CA ASN A 191 -44.68 10.62 -21.72
C ASN A 191 -43.77 11.10 -22.85
N LEU A 192 -43.42 10.23 -23.82
CA LEU A 192 -42.47 10.53 -24.89
C LEU A 192 -42.73 11.87 -25.63
N SER A 193 -44.00 12.18 -25.89
CA SER A 193 -44.39 13.43 -26.64
C SER A 193 -44.10 14.72 -25.86
N PHE A 194 -44.02 14.63 -24.54
CA PHE A 194 -43.82 15.78 -23.65
C PHE A 194 -42.35 16.00 -23.28
N LEU A 195 -41.52 14.98 -23.46
CA LEU A 195 -40.09 15.04 -23.18
C LEU A 195 -39.34 15.73 -24.33
N GLN A 196 -38.33 16.52 -23.99
CA GLN A 196 -37.38 17.11 -24.94
C GLN A 196 -36.37 16.05 -25.38
N ASP A 197 -35.93 15.22 -24.44
CA ASP A 197 -35.00 14.08 -24.62
C ASP A 197 -35.43 12.94 -23.72
N THR A 198 -35.19 11.70 -24.15
CA THR A 198 -35.44 10.47 -23.39
C THR A 198 -34.26 10.08 -22.50
N THR A 199 -33.13 10.79 -22.61
CA THR A 199 -31.94 10.54 -21.81
C THR A 199 -32.17 11.00 -20.37
N ILE A 200 -31.86 10.13 -19.41
CA ILE A 200 -31.88 10.48 -17.98
C ILE A 200 -30.64 11.31 -17.69
N GLY A 201 -30.83 12.59 -17.35
CA GLY A 201 -29.76 13.46 -16.88
C GLY A 201 -29.50 13.28 -15.39
N ASP A 202 -28.42 13.91 -14.90
CA ASP A 202 -28.14 14.04 -13.46
C ASP A 202 -28.08 15.53 -13.09
N ARG A 203 -28.72 15.87 -11.98
CA ARG A 203 -28.62 17.18 -11.36
C ARG A 203 -28.46 17.01 -9.86
N TYR A 204 -27.28 17.40 -9.37
CA TYR A 204 -26.96 17.30 -7.94
C TYR A 204 -27.11 15.86 -7.38
N GLY A 205 -26.71 14.83 -8.15
CA GLY A 205 -26.83 13.42 -7.77
C GLY A 205 -28.25 12.85 -7.87
N ARG A 206 -29.19 13.59 -8.48
CA ARG A 206 -30.57 13.12 -8.73
C ARG A 206 -30.80 12.89 -10.21
N PRO A 207 -31.38 11.76 -10.60
CA PRO A 207 -31.80 11.54 -11.98
C PRO A 207 -32.95 12.48 -12.32
N VAL A 208 -32.81 13.16 -13.46
CA VAL A 208 -33.80 14.12 -13.98
C VAL A 208 -34.17 13.81 -15.42
N LEU A 209 -35.38 14.19 -15.81
CA LEU A 209 -35.87 14.12 -17.19
C LEU A 209 -36.06 15.52 -17.76
N ALA A 210 -35.68 15.70 -19.02
CA ALA A 210 -35.83 16.93 -19.74
C ALA A 210 -37.26 17.05 -20.31
N VAL A 211 -38.07 17.93 -19.76
CA VAL A 211 -39.46 18.18 -20.16
C VAL A 211 -39.54 19.48 -20.95
N LYS A 212 -40.30 19.50 -22.02
CA LYS A 212 -40.61 20.74 -22.81
C LYS A 212 -41.39 21.71 -21.92
N VAL A 213 -41.00 22.99 -21.88
CA VAL A 213 -41.61 23.99 -20.99
C VAL A 213 -43.12 24.08 -21.14
N ASN A 214 -43.65 23.91 -22.35
CA ASN A 214 -45.09 23.99 -22.64
C ASN A 214 -45.91 22.89 -22.00
N TYR A 215 -45.30 21.87 -21.42
CA TYR A 215 -45.97 20.74 -20.81
C TYR A 215 -45.66 20.56 -19.31
N VAL A 216 -44.98 21.52 -18.70
CA VAL A 216 -44.59 21.49 -17.29
C VAL A 216 -45.80 21.24 -16.36
N ASP A 217 -46.92 21.89 -16.62
CA ASP A 217 -48.15 21.77 -15.83
C ASP A 217 -48.77 20.36 -15.83
N LYS A 218 -48.38 19.50 -16.79
CA LYS A 218 -48.81 18.10 -16.89
C LYS A 218 -48.02 17.16 -15.99
N PHE A 219 -46.89 17.61 -15.43
CA PHE A 219 -46.05 16.82 -14.60
C PHE A 219 -46.16 17.20 -13.13
N LYS A 220 -46.35 16.20 -12.28
CA LYS A 220 -46.31 16.36 -10.83
C LYS A 220 -44.89 15.94 -10.38
N GLY A 221 -44.06 16.87 -10.02
CA GLY A 221 -42.69 16.61 -9.61
C GLY A 221 -42.02 17.87 -9.06
N ILE A 222 -40.72 17.71 -8.76
CA ILE A 222 -39.89 18.82 -8.29
C ILE A 222 -39.03 19.26 -9.48
N ILE A 223 -39.07 20.54 -9.78
CA ILE A 223 -38.17 21.14 -10.76
C ILE A 223 -36.79 21.29 -10.11
N HIS A 224 -35.79 20.71 -10.73
CA HIS A 224 -34.40 20.76 -10.27
C HIS A 224 -33.58 21.82 -11.00
N ASP A 225 -33.92 22.10 -12.27
CA ASP A 225 -33.16 23.03 -13.11
C ASP A 225 -33.95 23.43 -14.35
N SER A 226 -33.46 24.41 -15.07
CA SER A 226 -34.01 24.80 -16.38
C SER A 226 -32.85 25.08 -17.36
N SER A 227 -33.10 24.87 -18.66
CA SER A 227 -32.12 25.19 -19.68
C SER A 227 -31.91 26.73 -19.80
N SER A 228 -30.72 27.13 -20.23
CA SER A 228 -30.38 28.55 -20.40
C SER A 228 -31.31 29.26 -21.37
N SER A 229 -31.92 28.57 -22.35
CA SER A 229 -32.90 29.10 -23.28
C SER A 229 -34.33 29.13 -22.71
N GLY A 230 -34.58 28.59 -21.54
CA GLY A 230 -35.90 28.46 -20.92
C GLY A 230 -36.86 27.46 -21.58
N ASN A 231 -36.45 26.77 -22.65
CA ASN A 231 -37.32 25.85 -23.40
C ASN A 231 -37.47 24.47 -22.81
N THR A 232 -36.60 24.14 -21.84
CA THR A 232 -36.56 22.80 -21.19
C THR A 232 -36.47 22.95 -19.68
N VAL A 233 -37.25 22.15 -18.97
CA VAL A 233 -37.24 22.09 -17.52
C VAL A 233 -36.86 20.66 -17.08
N TYR A 234 -36.00 20.57 -16.09
CA TYR A 234 -35.51 19.28 -15.56
C TYR A 234 -36.27 18.91 -14.30
N PHE A 235 -37.01 17.78 -14.36
CA PHE A 235 -37.78 17.18 -13.29
C PHE A 235 -37.12 15.97 -12.70
#